data_a03b957becd97fa915e3735f3a5db661
#
_entry.id   a03b957becd97fa915e3735f3a5db661
#
_cell.length_a   1.000
_cell.length_b   1.000
_cell.length_c   1.000
_cell.angle_alpha   90.00
_cell.angle_beta   90.00
_cell.angle_gamma   90.00
#
_symmetry.space_group_name_H-M   'P 1'
#
loop_
_entity.id
_entity.type
_entity.pdbx_description
1 polymer ?
#
loop_
_entity_poly.entity_id
_entity_poly.type
_entity_poly.pdbx_seq_one_letter_code
_entity_poly.pdbx_strand_id
1 'polypeptide(L)'
;MAQKSGLKVTRKYTTPGNPYNNIEWEKRSSKITNPDGSVVFEMNDVEIPSTWSQVATDIMVSKYFRKAGVPQTDADGNVLKDENGDVVLGPETSSRQVFDRLAETWRHWGEKTGYFATKADAQSFEDELKYMLATQMAAPNSPQWFNTGLNFKYDLTGPAQGFWYVDPKTGKLTPGEDSYSRPQPHACFIQSIDDDLVNEGGIMDL
;
A
#
# COMPACT_ATOMS: atom_id res chain seq x y z
N MET A 1 -21.30 -11.88 29.51
CA MET A 1 -20.19 -11.70 28.55
C MET A 1 -20.05 -10.23 28.32
N ALA A 2 -18.90 -9.61 28.62
CA ALA A 2 -18.68 -8.20 28.34
C ALA A 2 -18.70 -8.02 26.82
N GLN A 3 -19.56 -7.13 26.33
CA GLN A 3 -19.65 -6.75 24.96
C GLN A 3 -18.28 -6.15 24.58
N LYS A 4 -17.52 -6.79 23.67
CA LYS A 4 -16.28 -6.22 23.15
C LYS A 4 -16.65 -4.89 22.51
N SER A 5 -16.27 -3.78 23.15
CA SER A 5 -16.44 -2.44 22.59
C SER A 5 -15.36 -2.25 21.52
N GLY A 6 -15.70 -2.52 20.27
CA GLY A 6 -14.84 -2.19 19.14
C GLY A 6 -14.97 -0.72 18.75
N LEU A 7 -14.10 -0.29 17.83
CA LEU A 7 -14.15 1.06 17.24
C LEU A 7 -15.43 1.24 16.43
N LYS A 8 -16.11 2.36 16.67
CA LYS A 8 -17.19 2.86 15.83
C LYS A 8 -16.61 3.89 14.86
N VAL A 9 -16.89 3.74 13.59
CA VAL A 9 -16.40 4.63 12.54
C VAL A 9 -17.58 5.31 11.87
N THR A 10 -17.71 6.61 12.11
CA THR A 10 -18.73 7.44 11.46
C THR A 10 -18.17 7.96 10.13
N ARG A 11 -18.92 7.79 9.07
CA ARG A 11 -18.60 8.37 7.76
C ARG A 11 -18.62 9.90 7.84
N LYS A 12 -17.60 10.53 7.29
CA LYS A 12 -17.46 11.97 7.24
C LYS A 12 -17.36 12.50 5.81
N TYR A 13 -16.67 11.77 4.97
CA TYR A 13 -16.37 12.17 3.60
C TYR A 13 -17.07 11.30 2.56
N THR A 14 -17.48 10.09 2.93
CA THR A 14 -18.07 9.12 2.02
C THR A 14 -19.52 8.79 2.40
N THR A 15 -20.27 8.31 1.42
CA THR A 15 -21.57 7.66 1.61
C THR A 15 -21.44 6.16 1.35
N PRO A 16 -22.37 5.32 1.82
CA PRO A 16 -22.36 3.89 1.48
C PRO A 16 -22.32 3.67 -0.04
N GLY A 17 -21.46 2.77 -0.50
CA GLY A 17 -21.26 2.48 -1.91
C GLY A 17 -19.79 2.64 -2.33
N ASN A 18 -19.56 3.09 -3.54
CA ASN A 18 -18.22 3.30 -4.04
C ASN A 18 -17.60 4.59 -3.45
N PRO A 19 -16.51 4.52 -2.69
CA PRO A 19 -15.86 5.67 -2.04
C PRO A 19 -15.28 6.68 -3.03
N TYR A 20 -15.14 6.30 -4.29
CA TYR A 20 -14.54 7.13 -5.34
C TYR A 20 -15.57 7.88 -6.19
N ASN A 21 -16.89 7.79 -5.93
CA ASN A 21 -17.94 8.36 -6.77
C ASN A 21 -17.83 9.87 -7.00
N ASN A 22 -17.23 10.59 -6.04
CA ASN A 22 -17.07 12.05 -6.12
C ASN A 22 -15.65 12.48 -6.53
N ILE A 23 -14.86 11.55 -7.07
CA ILE A 23 -13.50 11.82 -7.53
C ILE A 23 -13.47 11.68 -9.05
N GLU A 24 -13.03 12.72 -9.71
CA GLU A 24 -12.75 12.67 -11.14
C GLU A 24 -11.41 12.03 -11.39
N TRP A 25 -11.36 11.16 -12.39
CA TRP A 25 -10.17 10.38 -12.74
C TRP A 25 -9.75 10.69 -14.16
N GLU A 26 -8.45 10.71 -14.37
CA GLU A 26 -7.91 10.89 -15.72
C GLU A 26 -6.72 9.96 -15.94
N LYS A 27 -6.40 9.74 -17.22
CA LYS A 27 -5.21 9.00 -17.64
C LYS A 27 -4.08 9.97 -17.89
N ARG A 28 -2.91 9.67 -17.34
CA ARG A 28 -1.68 10.45 -17.50
C ARG A 28 -0.53 9.59 -17.92
N SER A 29 0.52 10.22 -18.43
CA SER A 29 1.83 9.62 -18.62
C SER A 29 2.78 10.10 -17.53
N SER A 30 3.63 9.21 -17.06
CA SER A 30 4.74 9.51 -16.15
C SER A 30 6.04 9.16 -16.86
N LYS A 31 6.95 10.13 -16.97
CA LYS A 31 8.24 9.96 -17.64
C LYS A 31 9.35 10.64 -16.86
N ILE A 32 10.38 9.88 -16.56
CA ILE A 32 11.59 10.36 -15.88
C ILE A 32 12.78 10.20 -16.84
N THR A 33 13.50 11.29 -17.05
CA THR A 33 14.68 11.33 -17.91
C THR A 33 15.90 11.78 -17.13
N ASN A 34 17.06 11.28 -17.53
CA ASN A 34 18.35 11.80 -17.10
C ASN A 34 18.66 13.17 -17.74
N PRO A 35 19.65 13.92 -17.24
CA PRO A 35 20.09 15.20 -17.85
C PRO A 35 20.53 15.06 -19.30
N ASP A 36 21.00 13.89 -19.73
CA ASP A 36 21.40 13.59 -21.10
C ASP A 36 20.21 13.27 -22.04
N GLY A 37 18.96 13.30 -21.50
CA GLY A 37 17.74 12.99 -22.24
C GLY A 37 17.39 11.50 -22.31
N SER A 38 18.22 10.60 -21.81
CA SER A 38 17.89 9.18 -21.75
C SER A 38 16.72 8.90 -20.80
N VAL A 39 15.80 8.04 -21.22
CA VAL A 39 14.61 7.70 -20.43
C VAL A 39 14.97 6.64 -19.38
N VAL A 40 14.78 6.99 -18.11
CA VAL A 40 14.97 6.08 -16.97
C VAL A 40 13.71 5.28 -16.67
N PHE A 41 12.57 5.94 -16.82
CA PHE A 41 11.26 5.35 -16.55
C PHE A 41 10.20 6.01 -17.42
N GLU A 42 9.30 5.22 -17.98
CA GLU A 42 8.12 5.70 -18.69
C GLU A 42 6.95 4.74 -18.46
N MET A 43 5.80 5.28 -18.17
CA MET A 43 4.54 4.56 -18.09
C MET A 43 3.41 5.46 -18.54
N ASN A 44 2.62 4.97 -19.49
CA ASN A 44 1.52 5.70 -20.11
C ASN A 44 0.18 5.15 -19.61
N ASP A 45 -0.89 5.93 -19.84
CA ASP A 45 -2.27 5.57 -19.54
C ASP A 45 -2.53 5.20 -18.07
N VAL A 46 -1.76 5.76 -17.13
CA VAL A 46 -1.96 5.52 -15.71
C VAL A 46 -3.15 6.33 -15.18
N GLU A 47 -4.05 5.67 -14.47
CA GLU A 47 -5.24 6.30 -13.90
C GLU A 47 -4.93 6.96 -12.56
N ILE A 48 -5.16 8.27 -12.48
CA ILE A 48 -4.84 9.13 -11.31
C ILE A 48 -6.04 10.07 -11.06
N PRO A 49 -6.33 10.48 -9.80
CA PRO A 49 -7.30 11.53 -9.55
C PRO A 49 -6.91 12.83 -10.27
N SER A 50 -7.85 13.48 -10.96
CA SER A 50 -7.61 14.67 -11.79
C SER A 50 -7.01 15.85 -11.01
N THR A 51 -7.26 15.90 -9.71
CA THR A 51 -6.76 16.96 -8.81
C THR A 51 -5.29 16.85 -8.44
N TRP A 52 -4.64 15.70 -8.73
CA TRP A 52 -3.25 15.51 -8.39
C TRP A 52 -2.32 16.32 -9.31
N SER A 53 -1.21 16.81 -8.76
CA SER A 53 -0.17 17.43 -9.58
C SER A 53 0.57 16.38 -10.41
N GLN A 54 1.26 16.81 -11.50
CA GLN A 54 2.11 15.91 -12.27
C GLN A 54 3.24 15.32 -11.43
N VAL A 55 3.83 16.11 -10.53
CA VAL A 55 4.88 15.63 -9.61
C VAL A 55 4.35 14.52 -8.69
N ALA A 56 3.15 14.68 -8.13
CA ALA A 56 2.52 13.63 -7.32
C ALA A 56 2.23 12.37 -8.14
N THR A 57 1.80 12.53 -9.40
CA THR A 57 1.63 11.44 -10.34
C THR A 57 2.94 10.69 -10.58
N ASP A 58 4.02 11.42 -10.89
CA ASP A 58 5.33 10.83 -11.19
C ASP A 58 5.90 10.07 -10.00
N ILE A 59 5.74 10.59 -8.78
CA ILE A 59 6.14 9.91 -7.55
C ILE A 59 5.31 8.64 -7.34
N MET A 60 3.99 8.73 -7.42
CA MET A 60 3.10 7.57 -7.24
C MET A 60 3.45 6.47 -8.24
N VAL A 61 3.53 6.81 -9.51
CA VAL A 61 3.73 5.84 -10.58
C VAL A 61 5.15 5.27 -10.55
N SER A 62 6.18 6.11 -10.41
CA SER A 62 7.57 5.65 -10.47
C SER A 62 8.02 4.90 -9.21
N LYS A 63 7.52 5.29 -8.04
CA LYS A 63 7.98 4.76 -6.74
C LYS A 63 7.03 3.74 -6.12
N TYR A 64 5.72 3.96 -6.19
CA TYR A 64 4.77 3.22 -5.36
C TYR A 64 3.93 2.19 -6.12
N PHE A 65 3.73 2.35 -7.43
CA PHE A 65 3.10 1.29 -8.22
C PHE A 65 3.95 0.02 -8.20
N ARG A 66 3.32 -1.12 -7.95
CA ARG A 66 3.97 -2.41 -8.15
C ARG A 66 4.21 -2.63 -9.63
N LYS A 67 5.45 -2.97 -10.00
CA LYS A 67 5.90 -3.03 -11.39
C LYS A 67 5.66 -4.36 -12.08
N ALA A 68 5.43 -5.42 -11.33
CA ALA A 68 5.23 -6.76 -11.88
C ALA A 68 4.48 -7.67 -10.91
N GLY A 69 3.88 -8.74 -11.44
CA GLY A 69 3.22 -9.76 -10.66
C GLY A 69 1.76 -9.42 -10.29
N VAL A 70 1.22 -8.31 -10.77
CA VAL A 70 -0.17 -7.92 -10.51
C VAL A 70 -1.07 -8.56 -11.55
N PRO A 71 -2.11 -9.31 -11.16
CA PRO A 71 -3.12 -9.82 -12.09
C PRO A 71 -3.75 -8.69 -12.89
N GLN A 72 -3.71 -8.79 -14.21
CA GLN A 72 -4.33 -7.81 -15.08
C GLN A 72 -5.82 -8.12 -15.27
N THR A 73 -6.63 -7.08 -15.43
CA THR A 73 -8.08 -7.20 -15.61
C THR A 73 -8.53 -6.48 -16.87
N ASP A 74 -9.66 -6.93 -17.42
CA ASP A 74 -10.38 -6.20 -18.47
C ASP A 74 -11.15 -4.99 -17.89
N ALA A 75 -11.91 -4.30 -18.76
CA ALA A 75 -12.70 -3.13 -18.37
C ALA A 75 -13.84 -3.47 -17.39
N ASP A 76 -14.29 -4.72 -17.36
CA ASP A 76 -15.34 -5.21 -16.46
C ASP A 76 -14.79 -5.75 -15.14
N GLY A 77 -13.44 -5.75 -14.97
CA GLY A 77 -12.74 -6.22 -13.76
C GLY A 77 -12.49 -7.73 -13.74
N ASN A 78 -12.72 -8.46 -14.83
CA ASN A 78 -12.41 -9.89 -14.90
C ASN A 78 -10.91 -10.10 -15.13
N VAL A 79 -10.33 -11.08 -14.42
CA VAL A 79 -8.92 -11.43 -14.57
C VAL A 79 -8.64 -11.95 -15.99
N LEU A 80 -7.68 -11.33 -16.65
CA LEU A 80 -7.22 -11.73 -17.98
C LEU A 80 -6.40 -13.03 -17.90
N LYS A 81 -6.62 -13.89 -18.88
CA LYS A 81 -5.88 -15.14 -19.06
C LYS A 81 -5.27 -15.19 -20.44
N ASP A 82 -4.09 -15.78 -20.54
CA ASP A 82 -3.41 -16.02 -21.80
C ASP A 82 -3.99 -17.24 -22.55
N GLU A 83 -3.39 -17.58 -23.68
CA GLU A 83 -3.80 -18.73 -24.52
C GLU A 83 -3.67 -20.09 -23.81
N ASN A 84 -2.87 -20.19 -22.77
CA ASN A 84 -2.68 -21.40 -21.98
C ASN A 84 -3.66 -21.46 -20.78
N GLY A 85 -4.42 -20.39 -20.54
CA GLY A 85 -5.31 -20.24 -19.38
C GLY A 85 -4.63 -19.70 -18.13
N ASP A 86 -3.36 -19.30 -18.20
CA ASP A 86 -2.62 -18.70 -17.11
C ASP A 86 -2.99 -17.23 -16.93
N VAL A 87 -2.93 -16.74 -15.70
CA VAL A 87 -3.24 -15.33 -15.38
C VAL A 87 -2.20 -14.41 -15.98
N VAL A 88 -2.65 -13.43 -16.77
CA VAL A 88 -1.77 -12.38 -17.30
C VAL A 88 -1.33 -11.48 -16.15
N LEU A 89 -0.02 -11.38 -15.95
CA LEU A 89 0.59 -10.57 -14.90
C LEU A 89 1.27 -9.33 -15.47
N GLY A 90 1.19 -8.22 -14.73
CA GLY A 90 1.78 -6.94 -15.15
C GLY A 90 2.00 -5.99 -13.98
N PRO A 91 2.13 -4.68 -14.25
CA PRO A 91 2.20 -3.65 -13.22
C PRO A 91 0.81 -3.23 -12.70
N GLU A 92 0.77 -2.48 -11.60
CA GLU A 92 -0.36 -1.61 -11.28
C GLU A 92 -0.45 -0.49 -12.32
N THR A 93 -1.66 -0.17 -12.76
CA THR A 93 -1.94 0.86 -13.78
C THR A 93 -2.85 1.97 -13.29
N SER A 94 -3.42 1.81 -12.10
CA SER A 94 -4.29 2.78 -11.46
C SER A 94 -3.89 3.00 -10.00
N SER A 95 -3.90 4.26 -9.58
CA SER A 95 -3.72 4.58 -8.16
C SER A 95 -4.84 4.04 -7.27
N ARG A 96 -6.03 3.72 -7.84
CA ARG A 96 -7.07 2.98 -7.11
C ARG A 96 -6.55 1.65 -6.59
N GLN A 97 -5.79 0.92 -7.40
CA GLN A 97 -5.23 -0.38 -7.00
C GLN A 97 -4.34 -0.24 -5.76
N VAL A 98 -3.56 0.86 -5.70
CA VAL A 98 -2.71 1.16 -4.55
C VAL A 98 -3.54 1.50 -3.31
N PHE A 99 -4.54 2.39 -3.44
CA PHE A 99 -5.40 2.77 -2.32
C PHE A 99 -6.22 1.58 -1.81
N ASP A 100 -6.74 0.77 -2.73
CA ASP A 100 -7.53 -0.42 -2.42
C ASP A 100 -6.69 -1.44 -1.65
N ARG A 101 -5.49 -1.80 -2.14
CA ARG A 101 -4.67 -2.79 -1.45
C ARG A 101 -4.25 -2.36 -0.05
N LEU A 102 -4.01 -1.07 0.18
CA LEU A 102 -3.69 -0.55 1.50
C LEU A 102 -4.91 -0.61 2.44
N ALA A 103 -6.00 0.05 2.05
CA ALA A 103 -7.18 0.21 2.89
C ALA A 103 -7.87 -1.14 3.20
N GLU A 104 -7.99 -2.01 2.20
CA GLU A 104 -8.57 -3.35 2.36
C GLU A 104 -7.71 -4.23 3.28
N THR A 105 -6.38 -4.14 3.18
CA THR A 105 -5.48 -4.89 4.06
C THR A 105 -5.60 -4.43 5.51
N TRP A 106 -5.61 -3.13 5.75
CA TRP A 106 -5.77 -2.60 7.11
C TRP A 106 -7.14 -2.93 7.69
N ARG A 107 -8.21 -2.86 6.89
CA ARG A 107 -9.52 -3.35 7.30
C ARG A 107 -9.49 -4.82 7.65
N HIS A 108 -8.91 -5.67 6.78
CA HIS A 108 -8.79 -7.10 7.02
C HIS A 108 -8.06 -7.41 8.33
N TRP A 109 -6.96 -6.74 8.59
CA TRP A 109 -6.24 -6.90 9.85
C TRP A 109 -7.07 -6.45 11.06
N GLY A 110 -7.77 -5.33 10.93
CA GLY A 110 -8.66 -4.81 11.97
C GLY A 110 -9.84 -5.74 12.27
N GLU A 111 -10.45 -6.32 11.24
CA GLU A 111 -11.53 -7.32 11.42
C GLU A 111 -11.00 -8.60 12.09
N LYS A 112 -9.86 -9.12 11.61
CA LYS A 112 -9.23 -10.33 12.14
C LYS A 112 -8.85 -10.20 13.62
N THR A 113 -8.46 -9.02 14.05
CA THR A 113 -8.06 -8.73 15.43
C THR A 113 -9.20 -8.15 16.29
N GLY A 114 -10.38 -7.96 15.70
CA GLY A 114 -11.57 -7.52 16.42
C GLY A 114 -11.54 -6.04 16.82
N TYR A 115 -10.92 -5.17 16.02
CA TYR A 115 -10.84 -3.73 16.29
C TYR A 115 -12.16 -3.02 16.06
N PHE A 116 -13.00 -3.47 15.14
CA PHE A 116 -14.26 -2.80 14.80
C PHE A 116 -15.44 -3.32 15.62
N ALA A 117 -16.37 -2.43 15.94
CA ALA A 117 -17.60 -2.80 16.65
C ALA A 117 -18.54 -3.63 15.76
N THR A 118 -18.64 -3.27 14.48
CA THR A 118 -19.46 -3.95 13.47
C THR A 118 -18.75 -4.06 12.12
N LYS A 119 -19.29 -4.90 11.24
CA LYS A 119 -18.84 -4.95 9.84
C LYS A 119 -19.10 -3.64 9.09
N ALA A 120 -20.16 -2.91 9.46
CA ALA A 120 -20.44 -1.60 8.89
C ALA A 120 -19.37 -0.56 9.27
N ASP A 121 -18.86 -0.62 10.52
CA ASP A 121 -17.77 0.23 10.96
C ASP A 121 -16.47 -0.10 10.21
N ALA A 122 -16.18 -1.37 9.99
CA ALA A 122 -15.03 -1.80 9.18
C ALA A 122 -15.13 -1.30 7.73
N GLN A 123 -16.31 -1.38 7.13
CA GLN A 123 -16.54 -0.84 5.77
C GLN A 123 -16.42 0.68 5.74
N SER A 124 -16.97 1.37 6.75
CA SER A 124 -16.83 2.83 6.85
C SER A 124 -15.36 3.23 6.97
N PHE A 125 -14.57 2.52 7.75
CA PHE A 125 -13.13 2.74 7.88
C PHE A 125 -12.40 2.61 6.54
N GLU A 126 -12.67 1.54 5.80
CA GLU A 126 -12.07 1.32 4.48
C GLU A 126 -12.43 2.43 3.50
N ASP A 127 -13.72 2.76 3.39
CA ASP A 127 -14.20 3.76 2.43
C ASP A 127 -13.65 5.16 2.73
N GLU A 128 -13.63 5.56 4.01
CA GLU A 128 -13.04 6.83 4.44
C GLU A 128 -11.55 6.89 4.12
N LEU A 129 -10.79 5.81 4.37
CA LEU A 129 -9.37 5.76 4.03
C LEU A 129 -9.12 5.83 2.53
N LYS A 130 -9.86 5.08 1.71
CA LYS A 130 -9.75 5.13 0.25
C LYS A 130 -9.96 6.56 -0.26
N TYR A 131 -10.98 7.24 0.23
CA TYR A 131 -11.25 8.64 -0.10
C TYR A 131 -10.11 9.57 0.33
N MET A 132 -9.67 9.45 1.59
CA MET A 132 -8.59 10.30 2.14
C MET A 132 -7.27 10.11 1.41
N LEU A 133 -6.91 8.90 1.01
CA LEU A 133 -5.72 8.62 0.20
C LEU A 133 -5.83 9.23 -1.19
N ALA A 134 -6.97 9.05 -1.85
CA ALA A 134 -7.21 9.56 -3.21
C ALA A 134 -7.26 11.09 -3.28
N THR A 135 -7.72 11.75 -2.22
CA THR A 135 -7.80 13.22 -2.11
C THR A 135 -6.58 13.85 -1.43
N GLN A 136 -5.53 13.08 -1.15
CA GLN A 136 -4.31 13.53 -0.49
C GLN A 136 -4.54 14.13 0.92
N MET A 137 -5.62 13.78 1.60
CA MET A 137 -5.87 14.18 3.00
C MET A 137 -5.02 13.39 3.99
N ALA A 138 -4.59 12.20 3.60
CA ALA A 138 -3.69 11.34 4.35
C ALA A 138 -2.68 10.68 3.41
N ALA A 139 -1.47 10.49 3.90
CA ALA A 139 -0.44 9.73 3.20
C ALA A 139 0.35 8.89 4.21
N PRO A 140 0.38 7.57 4.07
CA PRO A 140 1.26 6.73 4.86
C PRO A 140 2.73 6.92 4.46
N ASN A 141 3.64 6.43 5.28
CA ASN A 141 5.07 6.43 4.94
C ASN A 141 5.37 5.53 3.72
N SER A 142 6.51 5.78 3.07
CA SER A 142 6.91 5.07 1.85
C SER A 142 6.89 3.54 1.97
N PRO A 143 7.39 2.89 3.04
CA PRO A 143 7.31 1.45 3.19
C PRO A 143 5.89 0.87 3.20
N GLN A 144 4.90 1.61 3.69
CA GLN A 144 3.50 1.22 3.58
C GLN A 144 3.05 1.18 2.11
N TRP A 145 3.36 2.24 1.36
CA TRP A 145 3.07 2.30 -0.07
C TRP A 145 3.72 1.18 -0.87
N PHE A 146 4.97 0.79 -0.53
CA PHE A 146 5.69 -0.25 -1.24
C PHE A 146 5.16 -1.66 -0.97
N ASN A 147 4.84 -1.98 0.28
CA ASN A 147 4.75 -3.37 0.73
C ASN A 147 3.35 -3.79 1.18
N THR A 148 2.55 -2.85 1.72
CA THR A 148 1.25 -3.21 2.30
C THR A 148 0.27 -3.64 1.23
N GLY A 149 -0.31 -4.80 1.45
CA GLY A 149 -1.37 -5.36 0.62
C GLY A 149 -0.91 -6.17 -0.59
N LEU A 150 0.38 -6.22 -0.91
CA LEU A 150 0.88 -7.00 -2.04
C LEU A 150 0.57 -8.50 -1.90
N ASN A 151 0.77 -9.06 -0.72
CA ASN A 151 0.39 -10.45 -0.45
C ASN A 151 -1.13 -10.61 -0.36
N PHE A 152 -1.79 -9.75 0.43
CA PHE A 152 -3.24 -9.84 0.64
C PHE A 152 -4.07 -9.72 -0.65
N LYS A 153 -3.70 -8.78 -1.52
CA LYS A 153 -4.50 -8.45 -2.73
C LYS A 153 -4.09 -9.27 -3.96
N TYR A 154 -2.79 -9.56 -4.10
CA TYR A 154 -2.22 -10.15 -5.32
C TYR A 154 -1.53 -11.50 -5.08
N ASP A 155 -1.55 -12.01 -3.84
CA ASP A 155 -0.87 -13.24 -3.43
C ASP A 155 0.65 -13.23 -3.73
N LEU A 156 1.24 -12.03 -3.74
CA LEU A 156 2.66 -11.88 -3.97
C LEU A 156 3.45 -12.28 -2.73
N THR A 157 4.51 -13.03 -2.96
CA THR A 157 5.50 -13.40 -1.94
C THR A 157 6.87 -12.85 -2.32
N GLY A 158 7.75 -12.74 -1.34
CA GLY A 158 9.12 -12.28 -1.54
C GLY A 158 10.07 -12.96 -0.56
N PRO A 159 11.38 -12.89 -0.82
CA PRO A 159 12.36 -13.50 0.07
C PRO A 159 12.29 -12.94 1.49
N ALA A 160 12.63 -13.76 2.46
CA ALA A 160 12.76 -13.33 3.85
C ALA A 160 13.80 -12.19 3.97
N GLN A 161 13.50 -11.20 4.79
CA GLN A 161 14.35 -10.02 5.01
C GLN A 161 14.93 -9.96 6.44
N GLY A 162 14.97 -11.10 7.12
CA GLY A 162 15.60 -11.22 8.45
C GLY A 162 14.79 -10.64 9.61
N PHE A 163 13.54 -10.25 9.41
CA PHE A 163 12.68 -9.79 10.50
C PHE A 163 12.13 -10.97 11.32
N TRP A 164 11.71 -10.66 12.56
CA TRP A 164 11.09 -11.61 13.48
C TRP A 164 9.72 -11.09 13.91
N TYR A 165 8.80 -12.00 14.17
CA TYR A 165 7.48 -11.66 14.71
C TYR A 165 7.06 -12.66 15.80
N VAL A 166 6.10 -12.26 16.63
CA VAL A 166 5.47 -13.18 17.57
C VAL A 166 4.31 -13.88 16.87
N ASP A 167 4.39 -15.19 16.72
CA ASP A 167 3.31 -15.98 16.14
C ASP A 167 2.07 -15.91 17.05
N PRO A 168 0.92 -15.42 16.53
CA PRO A 168 -0.28 -15.24 17.36
C PRO A 168 -0.92 -16.53 17.83
N LYS A 169 -0.59 -17.67 17.26
CA LYS A 169 -1.11 -18.99 17.66
C LYS A 169 -0.27 -19.62 18.76
N THR A 170 1.03 -19.50 18.67
CA THR A 170 1.97 -20.16 19.57
C THR A 170 2.54 -19.22 20.62
N GLY A 171 2.45 -17.90 20.43
CA GLY A 171 3.09 -16.89 21.29
C GLY A 171 4.61 -16.88 21.22
N LYS A 172 5.22 -17.61 20.27
CA LYS A 172 6.68 -17.73 20.14
C LYS A 172 7.23 -16.73 19.15
N LEU A 173 8.44 -16.26 19.42
CA LEU A 173 9.22 -15.48 18.47
C LEU A 173 9.60 -16.38 17.29
N THR A 174 9.25 -15.95 16.07
CA THR A 174 9.37 -16.73 14.84
C THR A 174 10.03 -15.87 13.76
N PRO A 175 10.99 -16.38 12.99
CA PRO A 175 11.56 -15.65 11.86
C PRO A 175 10.51 -15.49 10.76
N GLY A 176 10.52 -14.35 10.08
CA GLY A 176 9.71 -14.12 8.90
C GLY A 176 10.25 -14.89 7.71
N GLU A 177 9.38 -15.58 6.99
CA GLU A 177 9.73 -16.36 5.80
C GLU A 177 9.46 -15.59 4.50
N ASP A 178 8.57 -14.60 4.56
CA ASP A 178 8.11 -13.80 3.41
C ASP A 178 7.97 -12.33 3.76
N SER A 179 8.51 -11.45 2.91
CA SER A 179 8.54 -10.01 3.14
C SER A 179 7.20 -9.30 2.95
N TYR A 180 6.21 -9.91 2.28
CA TYR A 180 4.94 -9.24 1.97
C TYR A 180 3.76 -9.71 2.80
N SER A 181 3.77 -10.93 3.33
CA SER A 181 2.69 -11.44 4.19
C SER A 181 2.64 -10.74 5.56
N ARG A 182 3.78 -10.25 6.03
CA ARG A 182 3.95 -9.51 7.30
C ARG A 182 4.88 -8.33 7.08
N PRO A 183 4.48 -7.32 6.32
CA PRO A 183 5.35 -6.20 6.01
C PRO A 183 5.76 -5.47 7.29
N GLN A 184 7.04 -5.06 7.34
CA GLN A 184 7.64 -4.26 8.41
C GLN A 184 7.83 -2.82 7.91
N PRO A 185 6.79 -1.98 7.93
CA PRO A 185 6.79 -0.69 7.24
C PRO A 185 7.47 0.42 8.07
N HIS A 186 8.70 0.18 8.47
CA HIS A 186 9.51 1.18 9.16
C HIS A 186 9.96 2.26 8.19
N ALA A 187 9.75 3.52 8.55
CA ALA A 187 10.11 4.67 7.72
C ALA A 187 11.22 5.51 8.30
N CYS A 188 11.28 5.61 9.62
CA CYS A 188 12.21 6.48 10.31
C CYS A 188 12.99 5.68 11.35
N PHE A 189 14.29 5.90 11.36
CA PHE A 189 15.18 5.36 12.38
C PHE A 189 15.69 6.57 13.19
N ILE A 190 15.54 6.47 14.50
CA ILE A 190 16.11 7.45 15.42
C ILE A 190 17.34 6.79 16.02
N GLN A 191 18.49 7.43 15.81
CA GLN A 191 19.76 6.99 16.33
C GLN A 191 20.34 8.09 17.21
N SER A 192 20.72 7.74 18.41
CA SER A 192 21.50 8.63 19.28
C SER A 192 22.95 8.59 18.84
N ILE A 193 23.54 9.77 18.71
CA ILE A 193 24.95 9.91 18.37
C ILE A 193 25.61 10.65 19.54
N ASP A 194 26.65 10.07 20.08
CA ASP A 194 27.45 10.73 21.13
C ASP A 194 28.31 11.83 20.53
N ASP A 195 28.63 12.82 21.32
CA ASP A 195 29.54 13.92 20.94
C ASP A 195 31.00 13.44 20.89
N ASP A 196 31.23 12.46 20.02
CA ASP A 196 32.51 11.84 19.73
C ASP A 196 32.61 11.52 18.24
N LEU A 197 33.82 11.55 17.69
CA LEU A 197 34.03 11.29 16.27
C LEU A 197 34.35 9.82 15.96
N VAL A 198 35.05 9.11 16.85
CA VAL A 198 35.73 7.86 16.52
C VAL A 198 35.43 6.69 17.46
N ASN A 199 34.87 6.94 18.64
CA ASN A 199 34.55 5.87 19.58
C ASN A 199 33.17 5.27 19.33
N GLU A 200 32.88 4.13 19.94
CA GLU A 200 31.61 3.44 19.88
C GLU A 200 30.44 4.38 20.22
N GLY A 201 29.45 4.45 19.34
CA GLY A 201 28.32 5.38 19.44
C GLY A 201 28.56 6.77 18.85
N GLY A 202 29.78 7.08 18.37
CA GLY A 202 30.12 8.33 17.70
C GLY A 202 29.73 8.36 16.22
N ILE A 203 30.04 9.50 15.56
CA ILE A 203 29.62 9.74 14.15
C ILE A 203 30.20 8.73 13.16
N MET A 204 31.39 8.20 13.41
CA MET A 204 32.09 7.27 12.51
C MET A 204 31.67 5.81 12.70
N ASP A 205 30.83 5.53 13.70
CA ASP A 205 30.31 4.20 14.01
C ASP A 205 28.92 3.95 13.37
N LEU A 206 28.43 4.91 12.60
CA LEU A 206 27.16 4.85 11.86
C LEU A 206 27.36 4.30 10.45
#